data_533a95fd9e1ab5652cea4dd956b4d9bc
#
_entry.id   533a95fd9e1ab5652cea4dd956b4d9bc
#
_cell.length_a   1.000
_cell.length_b   1.000
_cell.length_c   1.000
_cell.angle_alpha   90.00
_cell.angle_beta   90.00
_cell.angle_gamma   90.00
#
_symmetry.space_group_name_H-M   'P 1'
#
loop_
_entity.id
_entity.type
_entity.pdbx_description
1 polymer ?
#
loop_
_entity_poly.entity_id
_entity_poly.type
_entity_poly.pdbx_seq_one_letter_code
_entity_poly.pdbx_strand_id
1 'polypeptide(L)'
;MAYGGGFLAAPEAVPDDGWMDVVIIRKVGRLTIAKLLGMYKRGGHFVHGQLTEQAKPYFIYRRAKAVTLRAADGRGPIIATADGECAPCEQVRVEVQPLAGRVWLPKAAYHRFVEQKTAASAE
;
A
#
# COMPACT_ATOMS: atom_id res chain seq x y z
N MET A 1 -0.29 -9.09 -0.05
CA MET A 1 -0.91 -8.81 -1.37
C MET A 1 0.17 -8.31 -2.33
N ALA A 2 0.26 -8.86 -3.53
CA ALA A 2 1.25 -8.42 -4.53
C ALA A 2 0.61 -7.41 -5.47
N TYR A 3 1.37 -6.38 -5.82
CA TYR A 3 1.00 -5.31 -6.73
C TYR A 3 1.94 -5.33 -7.93
N GLY A 4 1.45 -5.12 -9.13
CA GLY A 4 2.17 -5.05 -10.40
C GLY A 4 3.59 -5.65 -10.43
N GLY A 5 3.88 -6.62 -11.25
CA GLY A 5 5.20 -7.25 -11.33
C GLY A 5 5.68 -8.00 -10.07
N GLY A 6 4.78 -8.33 -9.15
CA GLY A 6 5.10 -9.11 -7.94
C GLY A 6 5.70 -8.29 -6.78
N PHE A 7 5.45 -6.98 -6.73
CA PHE A 7 5.86 -6.15 -5.61
C PHE A 7 4.92 -6.33 -4.41
N LEU A 8 5.49 -6.56 -3.24
CA LEU A 8 4.76 -6.66 -1.97
C LEU A 8 4.74 -5.31 -1.25
N ALA A 9 4.02 -4.35 -1.82
CA ALA A 9 3.98 -2.97 -1.32
C ALA A 9 3.36 -2.85 0.09
N ALA A 10 2.32 -3.62 0.36
CA ALA A 10 1.69 -3.76 1.67
C ALA A 10 1.50 -5.26 1.97
N PRO A 11 2.55 -5.95 2.44
CA PRO A 11 2.55 -7.42 2.55
C PRO A 11 1.51 -7.93 3.55
N GLU A 12 1.19 -7.16 4.56
CA GLU A 12 0.27 -7.52 5.66
C GLU A 12 -1.12 -6.88 5.51
N ALA A 13 -1.41 -6.23 4.37
CA ALA A 13 -2.71 -5.62 4.11
C ALA A 13 -3.84 -6.67 4.09
N VAL A 14 -4.91 -6.38 4.82
CA VAL A 14 -6.12 -7.21 4.90
C VAL A 14 -7.23 -6.55 4.09
N PRO A 15 -7.72 -7.17 3.01
CA PRO A 15 -8.62 -6.51 2.05
C PRO A 15 -10.01 -6.13 2.57
N ASP A 16 -10.48 -6.75 3.65
CA ASP A 16 -11.85 -6.58 4.16
C ASP A 16 -11.93 -6.04 5.60
N ASP A 17 -10.84 -5.48 6.11
CA ASP A 17 -10.79 -4.93 7.46
C ASP A 17 -11.32 -3.48 7.56
N GLY A 18 -11.73 -2.90 6.44
CA GLY A 18 -12.26 -1.54 6.35
C GLY A 18 -11.20 -0.45 6.46
N TRP A 19 -9.91 -0.80 6.30
CA TRP A 19 -8.79 0.13 6.30
C TRP A 19 -7.99 0.05 5.01
N MET A 20 -7.36 1.13 4.67
CA MET A 20 -6.43 1.24 3.55
C MET A 20 -5.01 1.39 4.10
N ASP A 21 -4.09 0.60 3.57
CA ASP A 21 -2.67 0.70 3.87
C ASP A 21 -2.03 1.75 2.96
N VAL A 22 -1.54 2.82 3.56
CA VAL A 22 -0.93 3.95 2.86
C VAL A 22 0.58 3.89 3.03
N VAL A 23 1.28 3.64 1.94
CA VAL A 23 2.75 3.60 1.89
C VAL A 23 3.24 4.79 1.07
N ILE A 24 3.97 5.70 1.70
CA ILE A 24 4.55 6.87 1.04
C ILE A 24 6.06 6.67 0.96
N ILE A 25 6.60 6.75 -0.24
CA ILE A 25 8.05 6.67 -0.48
C ILE A 25 8.58 8.10 -0.59
N ARG A 26 9.54 8.45 0.26
CA ARG A 26 10.20 9.76 0.22
C ARG A 26 11.03 9.90 -1.05
N LYS A 27 11.25 11.14 -1.49
CA LYS A 27 12.17 11.42 -2.59
C LYS A 27 13.57 10.94 -2.22
N VAL A 28 14.14 10.08 -3.04
CA VAL A 28 15.47 9.49 -2.84
C VAL A 28 16.27 9.51 -4.15
N GLY A 29 17.58 9.43 -4.05
CA GLY A 29 18.46 9.35 -5.22
C GLY A 29 18.40 7.99 -5.92
N ARG A 30 18.82 7.93 -7.17
CA ARG A 30 18.76 6.73 -8.03
C ARG A 30 19.47 5.51 -7.43
N LEU A 31 20.62 5.70 -6.82
CA LEU A 31 21.38 4.62 -6.16
C LEU A 31 20.61 4.05 -4.95
N THR A 32 19.94 4.92 -4.21
CA THR A 32 19.08 4.52 -3.10
C THR A 32 17.88 3.71 -3.58
N ILE A 33 17.28 4.11 -4.72
CA ILE A 33 16.19 3.33 -5.34
C ILE A 33 16.66 1.91 -5.66
N ALA A 34 17.82 1.76 -6.30
CA ALA A 34 18.37 0.44 -6.64
C ALA A 34 18.58 -0.44 -5.38
N LYS A 35 19.06 0.16 -4.29
CA LYS A 35 19.26 -0.51 -3.00
C LYS A 35 17.94 -0.94 -2.35
N LEU A 36 16.93 -0.07 -2.39
CA LEU A 36 15.63 -0.32 -1.76
C LEU A 36 14.73 -1.25 -2.58
N LEU A 37 14.93 -1.32 -3.90
CA LEU A 37 14.06 -2.05 -4.82
C LEU A 37 13.91 -3.52 -4.44
N GLY A 38 15.02 -4.19 -4.13
CA GLY A 38 15.00 -5.59 -3.72
C GLY A 38 14.29 -5.83 -2.39
N MET A 39 14.45 -4.94 -1.44
CA MET A 39 13.76 -4.98 -0.15
C MET A 39 12.26 -4.73 -0.33
N TYR A 40 11.89 -3.70 -1.07
CA TYR A 40 10.51 -3.32 -1.35
C TYR A 40 9.77 -4.42 -2.14
N LYS A 41 10.42 -5.00 -3.15
CA LYS A 41 9.83 -6.08 -3.95
C LYS A 41 9.46 -7.30 -3.10
N ARG A 42 10.30 -7.68 -2.13
CA ARG A 42 10.07 -8.82 -1.25
C ARG A 42 9.23 -8.51 -0.01
N GLY A 43 8.78 -7.27 0.16
CA GLY A 43 8.05 -6.85 1.35
C GLY A 43 8.91 -6.71 2.61
N GLY A 44 10.23 -6.78 2.49
CA GLY A 44 11.18 -6.72 3.63
C GLY A 44 11.31 -5.33 4.28
N HIS A 45 10.54 -4.36 3.81
CA HIS A 45 10.40 -3.05 4.45
C HIS A 45 9.39 -3.07 5.60
N PHE A 46 8.65 -4.18 5.77
CA PHE A 46 7.55 -4.32 6.71
C PHE A 46 7.67 -5.61 7.50
N VAL A 47 7.50 -5.55 8.81
CA VAL A 47 7.52 -6.72 9.71
C VAL A 47 6.60 -6.43 10.90
N HIS A 48 5.69 -7.35 11.23
CA HIS A 48 4.77 -7.25 12.35
C HIS A 48 4.01 -5.91 12.40
N GLY A 49 3.36 -5.52 11.30
CA GLY A 49 2.55 -4.30 11.24
C GLY A 49 3.35 -2.99 11.19
N GLN A 50 4.68 -3.04 11.13
CA GLN A 50 5.54 -1.86 11.25
C GLN A 50 6.64 -1.80 10.19
N LEU A 51 7.09 -0.59 9.87
CA LEU A 51 8.28 -0.40 9.05
C LEU A 51 9.53 -0.85 9.82
N THR A 52 10.39 -1.60 9.14
CA THR A 52 11.72 -1.94 9.69
C THR A 52 12.57 -0.70 9.90
N GLU A 53 13.54 -0.76 10.81
CA GLU A 53 14.47 0.37 11.07
C GLU A 53 15.20 0.82 9.81
N GLN A 54 15.52 -0.10 8.91
CA GLN A 54 16.14 0.20 7.62
C GLN A 54 15.19 0.92 6.64
N ALA A 55 13.88 0.71 6.77
CA ALA A 55 12.87 1.31 5.90
C ALA A 55 12.40 2.68 6.39
N LYS A 56 12.33 2.92 7.69
CA LYS A 56 11.83 4.16 8.30
C LYS A 56 12.38 5.47 7.70
N PRO A 57 13.68 5.60 7.35
CA PRO A 57 14.18 6.82 6.73
C PRO A 57 13.57 7.14 5.35
N TYR A 58 13.07 6.12 4.66
CA TYR A 58 12.65 6.20 3.25
C TYR A 58 11.15 6.05 3.05
N PHE A 59 10.45 5.44 4.01
CA PHE A 59 9.03 5.14 3.92
C PHE A 59 8.25 5.79 5.06
N ILE A 60 7.01 6.14 4.76
CA ILE A 60 6.00 6.48 5.77
C ILE A 60 4.86 5.49 5.58
N TYR A 61 4.42 4.88 6.65
CA TYR A 61 3.27 3.98 6.65
C TYR A 61 2.18 4.54 7.55
N ARG A 62 0.95 4.46 7.07
CA ARG A 62 -0.25 4.82 7.84
C ARG A 62 -1.40 3.90 7.43
N ARG A 63 -2.30 3.63 8.35
CA ARG A 63 -3.61 3.07 8.05
C ARG A 63 -4.65 4.18 8.12
N ALA A 64 -5.55 4.24 7.15
CA ALA A 64 -6.55 5.28 7.05
C ALA A 64 -7.84 4.75 6.41
N LYS A 65 -8.97 5.38 6.72
CA LYS A 65 -10.25 5.15 6.01
C LYS A 65 -10.40 6.07 4.81
N ALA A 66 -9.75 7.21 4.85
CA ALA A 66 -9.71 8.16 3.75
C ALA A 66 -8.37 8.90 3.74
N VAL A 67 -7.89 9.23 2.54
CA VAL A 67 -6.67 10.03 2.31
C VAL A 67 -6.99 11.07 1.25
N THR A 68 -6.56 12.29 1.49
CA THR A 68 -6.59 13.35 0.49
C THR A 68 -5.15 13.73 0.14
N LEU A 69 -4.83 13.67 -1.14
CA LEU A 69 -3.55 14.11 -1.69
C LEU A 69 -3.79 15.41 -2.45
N ARG A 70 -2.92 16.39 -2.26
CA ARG A 70 -2.94 17.67 -2.98
C ARG A 70 -1.61 17.90 -3.66
N ALA A 71 -1.66 18.53 -4.82
CA ALA A 71 -0.47 19.14 -5.42
C ALA A 71 0.10 20.18 -4.45
N ALA A 72 1.43 20.19 -4.32
CA ALA A 72 2.10 21.23 -3.54
C ALA A 72 2.16 22.53 -4.38
N ASP A 73 1.99 23.66 -3.72
CA ASP A 73 2.02 24.97 -4.37
C ASP A 73 3.26 25.15 -5.24
N GLY A 74 3.06 25.59 -6.49
CA GLY A 74 4.10 25.81 -7.47
C GLY A 74 4.76 24.53 -8.03
N ARG A 75 4.25 23.33 -7.73
CA ARG A 75 4.82 22.06 -8.23
C ARG A 75 4.08 21.45 -9.42
N GLY A 76 2.97 22.06 -9.84
CA GLY A 76 2.08 21.52 -10.86
C GLY A 76 1.25 20.34 -10.35
N PRO A 77 0.38 19.77 -11.21
CA PRO A 77 -0.53 18.72 -10.82
C PRO A 77 0.19 17.43 -10.40
N ILE A 78 -0.43 16.67 -9.51
CA ILE A 78 -0.03 15.29 -9.23
C ILE A 78 -0.59 14.36 -10.31
N ILE A 79 0.11 13.28 -10.59
CA ILE A 79 -0.41 12.22 -11.46
C ILE A 79 -1.01 11.14 -10.57
N ALA A 80 -2.33 11.03 -10.58
CA ALA A 80 -3.02 9.91 -9.95
C ALA A 80 -3.09 8.72 -10.91
N THR A 81 -2.85 7.53 -10.38
CA THR A 81 -2.96 6.28 -11.14
C THR A 81 -3.91 5.34 -10.41
N ALA A 82 -4.97 4.91 -11.07
CA ALA A 82 -5.90 3.91 -10.58
C ALA A 82 -6.15 2.86 -11.65
N ASP A 83 -6.02 1.59 -11.33
CA ASP A 83 -6.23 0.45 -12.23
C ASP A 83 -5.46 0.53 -13.57
N GLY A 84 -4.32 1.22 -13.57
CA GLY A 84 -3.48 1.42 -14.76
C GLY A 84 -3.80 2.69 -15.55
N GLU A 85 -4.86 3.40 -15.26
CA GLU A 85 -5.19 4.69 -15.87
C GLU A 85 -4.54 5.83 -15.10
N CYS A 86 -3.93 6.77 -15.80
CA CYS A 86 -3.21 7.90 -15.25
C CYS A 86 -3.91 9.21 -15.62
N ALA A 87 -4.15 10.07 -14.63
CA ALA A 87 -4.70 11.40 -14.86
C ALA A 87 -3.99 12.46 -14.02
N PRO A 88 -3.70 13.65 -14.58
CA PRO A 88 -3.25 14.79 -13.80
C PRO A 88 -4.40 15.36 -12.98
N CYS A 89 -4.14 15.72 -11.73
CA CYS A 89 -5.12 16.35 -10.86
C CYS A 89 -4.46 17.26 -9.82
N GLU A 90 -5.13 18.30 -9.40
CA GLU A 90 -4.68 19.16 -8.30
C GLU A 90 -4.92 18.52 -6.94
N GLN A 91 -5.96 17.70 -6.86
CA GLN A 91 -6.32 16.97 -5.66
C GLN A 91 -6.98 15.65 -6.01
N VAL A 92 -6.70 14.62 -5.23
CA VAL A 92 -7.42 13.34 -5.25
C VAL A 92 -7.77 12.94 -3.82
N ARG A 93 -8.99 12.47 -3.61
CA ARG A 93 -9.43 11.84 -2.38
C ARG A 93 -9.68 10.36 -2.65
N VAL A 94 -9.05 9.53 -1.86
CA VAL A 94 -9.25 8.08 -1.86
C VAL A 94 -9.93 7.70 -0.56
N GLU A 95 -10.99 6.90 -0.65
CA GLU A 95 -11.79 6.50 0.51
C GLU A 95 -12.16 5.02 0.42
N VAL A 96 -12.06 4.31 1.54
CA VAL A 96 -12.47 2.92 1.63
C VAL A 96 -13.99 2.84 1.61
N GLN A 97 -14.52 2.03 0.68
CA GLN A 97 -15.93 1.65 0.65
C GLN A 97 -16.04 0.21 1.18
N PRO A 98 -16.38 0.01 2.46
CA PRO A 98 -16.41 -1.32 3.06
C PRO A 98 -17.42 -2.21 2.34
N LEU A 99 -17.00 -3.44 2.01
CA LEU A 99 -17.87 -4.46 1.40
C LEU A 99 -18.54 -4.06 0.07
N ALA A 100 -18.01 -3.05 -0.63
CA ALA A 100 -18.56 -2.56 -1.90
C ALA A 100 -18.38 -3.55 -3.07
N GLY A 101 -17.41 -4.46 -2.97
CA GLY A 101 -17.13 -5.46 -4.00
C GLY A 101 -17.41 -6.90 -3.54
N ARG A 102 -17.72 -7.77 -4.49
CA ARG A 102 -17.77 -9.22 -4.28
C ARG A 102 -16.71 -9.87 -5.15
N VAL A 103 -15.90 -10.72 -4.55
CA VAL A 103 -14.82 -11.42 -5.23
C VAL A 103 -15.02 -12.93 -5.10
N TRP A 104 -14.89 -13.64 -6.21
CA TRP A 104 -14.86 -15.10 -6.22
C TRP A 104 -13.43 -15.56 -5.96
N LEU A 105 -13.24 -16.34 -4.90
CA LEU A 105 -11.92 -16.89 -4.54
C LEU A 105 -11.94 -18.41 -4.61
N PRO A 106 -10.87 -19.05 -5.12
CA PRO A 106 -10.66 -20.48 -4.95
C PRO A 106 -10.63 -20.84 -3.46
N LYS A 107 -11.16 -22.01 -3.09
CA LYS A 107 -11.27 -22.47 -1.70
C LYS A 107 -9.95 -22.34 -0.91
N ALA A 108 -8.83 -22.73 -1.53
CA ALA A 108 -7.50 -22.63 -0.91
C ALA A 108 -7.02 -21.20 -0.67
N ALA A 109 -7.45 -20.24 -1.51
CA ALA A 109 -7.15 -18.82 -1.31
C ALA A 109 -8.02 -18.23 -0.20
N TYR A 110 -9.27 -18.65 -0.08
CA TYR A 110 -10.18 -18.24 0.99
C TYR A 110 -9.67 -18.68 2.37
N HIS A 111 -9.19 -19.93 2.52
CA HIS A 111 -8.62 -20.40 3.79
C HIS A 111 -7.42 -19.57 4.24
N ARG A 112 -6.49 -19.28 3.33
CA ARG A 112 -5.34 -18.41 3.64
C ARG A 112 -5.77 -16.99 4.06
N PHE A 113 -6.81 -16.47 3.44
CA PHE A 113 -7.37 -15.16 3.76
C PHE A 113 -7.97 -15.13 5.18
N VAL A 114 -8.73 -16.16 5.55
CA VAL A 114 -9.33 -16.29 6.89
C VAL A 114 -8.26 -16.46 7.98
N GLU A 115 -7.23 -17.26 7.72
CA GLU A 115 -6.12 -17.45 8.65
C GLU A 115 -5.36 -16.14 8.93
N GLN A 116 -5.10 -15.35 7.88
CA GLN A 116 -4.48 -14.04 8.03
C GLN A 116 -5.33 -13.08 8.86
N LYS A 117 -6.64 -13.10 8.66
CA LYS A 117 -7.58 -12.26 9.41
C LYS A 117 -7.62 -12.65 10.89
N THR A 118 -7.64 -13.94 11.19
CA THR A 118 -7.65 -14.44 12.58
C THR A 118 -6.37 -14.08 13.32
N ALA A 119 -5.21 -14.19 12.66
CA ALA A 119 -3.93 -13.79 13.23
C ALA A 119 -3.86 -12.28 13.51
N ALA A 120 -4.34 -11.44 12.60
CA ALA A 120 -4.36 -9.99 12.76
C ALA A 120 -5.37 -9.48 13.82
N SER A 121 -6.36 -10.30 14.19
CA SER A 121 -7.36 -9.95 15.22
C SER A 121 -6.95 -10.42 16.61
N ALA A 122 -5.87 -11.17 16.74
CA ALA A 122 -5.36 -11.72 18.01
C ALA A 122 -4.24 -10.86 18.64
N GLU A 123 -3.81 -9.80 17.95
CA GLU A 123 -2.87 -8.76 18.43
C GLU A 123 -3.63 -7.48 18.79
#